data_2564375e407950468a3680fe500aa5d0
#
_entry.id   2564375e407950468a3680fe500aa5d0
#
_cell.length_a   1.000
_cell.length_b   1.000
_cell.length_c   1.000
_cell.angle_alpha   90.00
_cell.angle_beta   90.00
_cell.angle_gamma   90.00
#
_symmetry.space_group_name_H-M   'P 1'
#
loop_
_entity.id
_entity.type
_entity.pdbx_description
1 polymer ?
#
loop_
_entity_poly.entity_id
_entity_poly.type
_entity_poly.pdbx_seq_one_letter_code
_entity_poly.pdbx_strand_id
1 'polypeptide(L)'
;MKKIIIFIILLCASFYSQAELDEYDDDEFLWQLSLGGFWVDLALPELKGAESNFDSLTMLVDAKIQYKRFYLNSHSGDFFGGSDIGYQLIIEDDWGVDVIYGNYQIPFSNEGYFDSETYIPELEGLKERKRDQSIGFSYYRTIGEYQAVAELVYDTLGDSNGWVLHFEATRNFELRNWDVWLNFGANYYSANFIDYFYGVDADEARSSRPMYEMGHAVSVFTQVQANYPIAEDWVFSAGASVLVGASNTRKSPLINSRHARAVFAGVKYVF
;
A
#
# COMPACT_ATOMS: atom_id res chain seq x y z
N MET A 1 -30.36 -6.05 -11.01
CA MET A 1 -29.37 -7.16 -11.11
C MET A 1 -28.04 -6.53 -10.69
N LYS A 2 -27.56 -6.79 -9.45
CA LYS A 2 -26.28 -6.28 -8.97
C LYS A 2 -25.17 -6.95 -9.79
N LYS A 3 -24.42 -6.18 -10.58
CA LYS A 3 -23.20 -6.65 -11.23
C LYS A 3 -22.20 -6.94 -10.14
N ILE A 4 -21.74 -8.18 -10.04
CA ILE A 4 -20.62 -8.55 -9.20
C ILE A 4 -19.38 -7.97 -9.89
N ILE A 5 -18.88 -6.87 -9.36
CA ILE A 5 -17.61 -6.29 -9.77
C ILE A 5 -16.53 -7.14 -9.12
N ILE A 6 -15.86 -7.96 -9.93
CA ILE A 6 -14.66 -8.68 -9.49
C ILE A 6 -13.53 -7.65 -9.51
N PHE A 7 -13.26 -7.05 -8.37
CA PHE A 7 -12.10 -6.20 -8.17
C PHE A 7 -10.89 -7.09 -7.86
N ILE A 8 -9.96 -7.21 -8.80
CA ILE A 8 -8.61 -7.69 -8.53
C ILE A 8 -7.84 -6.47 -8.02
N ILE A 9 -7.82 -6.29 -6.71
CA ILE A 9 -6.96 -5.29 -6.08
C ILE A 9 -5.59 -5.95 -5.94
N LEU A 10 -4.68 -5.67 -6.87
CA LEU A 10 -3.24 -5.85 -6.67
C LEU A 10 -2.79 -4.73 -5.72
N LEU A 11 -2.87 -4.99 -4.43
CA LEU A 11 -2.32 -4.13 -3.39
C LEU A 11 -1.01 -4.75 -2.91
N CYS A 12 -0.04 -3.93 -2.88
CA CYS A 12 1.37 -4.20 -2.80
C CYS A 12 1.94 -3.84 -1.44
N ALA A 13 2.62 -4.76 -0.80
CA ALA A 13 3.49 -4.45 0.33
C ALA A 13 4.55 -5.48 0.67
N SER A 14 5.57 -4.95 1.24
CA SER A 14 6.80 -5.66 1.58
C SER A 14 6.70 -6.26 2.97
N PHE A 15 6.64 -7.57 3.08
CA PHE A 15 7.00 -8.27 4.31
C PHE A 15 8.21 -9.16 4.04
N TYR A 16 9.30 -8.85 4.70
CA TYR A 16 10.41 -9.77 4.79
C TYR A 16 10.09 -10.83 5.84
N SER A 17 9.69 -12.01 5.41
CA SER A 17 9.81 -13.19 6.24
C SER A 17 11.27 -13.64 6.13
N GLN A 18 12.04 -13.54 7.20
CA GLN A 18 13.25 -14.34 7.32
C GLN A 18 12.83 -15.82 7.33
N ALA A 19 12.85 -16.46 6.16
CA ALA A 19 13.23 -17.87 6.15
C ALA A 19 14.69 -17.91 6.60
N GLU A 20 15.06 -18.78 7.55
CA GLU A 20 16.44 -19.09 7.87
C GLU A 20 17.23 -19.17 6.57
N LEU A 21 18.30 -18.39 6.50
CA LEU A 21 19.25 -18.44 5.38
C LEU A 21 20.02 -19.76 5.52
N ASP A 22 19.41 -20.88 5.14
CA ASP A 22 20.15 -22.02 4.67
C ASP A 22 20.92 -21.56 3.45
N GLU A 23 22.15 -22.06 3.28
CA GLU A 23 23.10 -21.78 2.21
C GLU A 23 22.36 -21.74 0.85
N TYR A 24 21.99 -20.53 0.43
CA TYR A 24 21.16 -20.29 -0.76
C TYR A 24 21.91 -20.77 -2.00
N ASP A 25 21.40 -21.78 -2.65
CA ASP A 25 21.78 -22.07 -4.03
C ASP A 25 21.26 -20.91 -4.90
N ASP A 26 22.16 -20.04 -5.36
CA ASP A 26 21.85 -18.81 -6.13
C ASP A 26 20.99 -19.06 -7.38
N ASP A 27 20.74 -20.30 -7.75
CA ASP A 27 20.00 -20.72 -8.94
C ASP A 27 18.59 -21.27 -8.62
N GLU A 28 18.16 -21.33 -7.35
CA GLU A 28 16.84 -21.83 -6.97
C GLU A 28 15.75 -20.80 -7.23
N PHE A 29 14.65 -21.24 -7.85
CA PHE A 29 13.45 -20.45 -8.05
C PHE A 29 12.45 -20.76 -6.93
N LEU A 30 12.28 -19.81 -6.03
CA LEU A 30 11.35 -19.93 -4.92
C LEU A 30 10.05 -19.19 -5.25
N TRP A 31 8.92 -19.82 -4.98
CA TRP A 31 7.63 -19.18 -5.15
C TRP A 31 6.62 -19.71 -4.14
N GLN A 32 5.72 -18.84 -3.74
CA GLN A 32 4.55 -19.15 -2.94
C GLN A 32 3.39 -18.32 -3.48
N LEU A 33 2.28 -18.95 -3.78
CA LEU A 33 1.06 -18.31 -4.21
C LEU A 33 -0.05 -18.63 -3.21
N SER A 34 -0.85 -17.65 -2.88
CA SER A 34 -2.07 -17.86 -2.09
C SER A 34 -3.25 -17.21 -2.78
N LEU A 35 -4.39 -17.87 -2.73
CA LEU A 35 -5.65 -17.35 -3.27
C LEU A 35 -6.74 -17.52 -2.23
N GLY A 36 -7.46 -16.45 -1.91
CA GLY A 36 -8.48 -16.48 -0.88
C GLY A 36 -9.71 -15.65 -1.13
N GLY A 37 -10.80 -16.01 -0.46
CA GLY A 37 -12.02 -15.21 -0.38
C GLY A 37 -12.03 -14.39 0.92
N PHE A 38 -12.19 -13.07 0.80
CA PHE A 38 -12.13 -12.13 1.92
C PHE A 38 -13.33 -11.19 1.90
N TRP A 39 -13.87 -10.93 3.07
CA TRP A 39 -14.64 -9.74 3.33
C TRP A 39 -13.67 -8.58 3.65
N VAL A 40 -13.87 -7.44 2.99
CA VAL A 40 -13.04 -6.24 3.14
C VAL A 40 -13.95 -5.04 3.35
N ASP A 41 -13.74 -4.29 4.44
CA ASP A 41 -14.27 -2.94 4.68
C ASP A 41 -13.11 -1.95 4.57
N LEU A 42 -13.10 -1.15 3.52
CA LEU A 42 -12.08 -0.18 3.20
C LEU A 42 -12.68 1.22 3.16
N ALA A 43 -12.15 2.13 3.96
CA ALA A 43 -12.45 3.55 3.87
C ALA A 43 -11.16 4.30 3.46
N LEU A 44 -11.19 4.94 2.31
CA LEU A 44 -10.09 5.79 1.80
C LEU A 44 -10.25 7.23 2.28
N PRO A 45 -9.23 8.12 2.12
CA PRO A 45 -9.40 9.53 2.36
C PRO A 45 -10.61 10.06 1.58
N GLU A 46 -11.54 10.70 2.27
CA GLU A 46 -12.82 11.09 1.69
C GLU A 46 -12.63 12.24 0.71
N LEU A 47 -12.80 11.96 -0.58
CA LEU A 47 -12.90 12.97 -1.63
C LEU A 47 -14.26 13.66 -1.58
N LYS A 48 -14.31 14.95 -1.88
CA LYS A 48 -15.58 15.69 -1.89
C LYS A 48 -16.53 15.14 -2.95
N GLY A 49 -17.76 14.83 -2.51
CA GLY A 49 -18.80 14.28 -3.38
C GLY A 49 -18.62 12.82 -3.77
N ALA A 50 -17.47 12.20 -3.45
CA ALA A 50 -17.18 10.82 -3.80
C ALA A 50 -17.54 9.86 -2.66
N GLU A 51 -17.98 8.69 -3.00
CA GLU A 51 -18.06 7.57 -2.08
C GLU A 51 -16.65 7.02 -1.83
N SER A 52 -16.24 6.95 -0.57
CA SER A 52 -14.88 6.54 -0.19
C SER A 52 -14.88 5.31 0.73
N ASN A 53 -16.05 4.72 0.97
CA ASN A 53 -16.24 3.53 1.76
C ASN A 53 -16.64 2.37 0.85
N PHE A 54 -15.88 1.29 0.94
CA PHE A 54 -16.06 0.09 0.13
C PHE A 54 -16.22 -1.10 1.06
N ASP A 55 -17.34 -1.79 0.97
CA ASP A 55 -17.62 -3.03 1.68
C ASP A 55 -17.96 -4.11 0.66
N SER A 56 -17.12 -5.12 0.55
CA SER A 56 -17.30 -6.18 -0.44
C SER A 56 -16.70 -7.52 -0.02
N LEU A 57 -17.29 -8.58 -0.57
CA LEU A 57 -16.63 -9.87 -0.62
C LEU A 57 -15.79 -9.93 -1.90
N THR A 58 -14.50 -10.13 -1.75
CA THR A 58 -13.53 -10.09 -2.85
C THR A 58 -12.58 -11.27 -2.81
N MET A 59 -11.93 -11.54 -3.93
CA MET A 59 -10.81 -12.49 -3.99
C MET A 59 -9.50 -11.72 -3.89
N LEU A 60 -8.63 -12.17 -3.00
CA LEU A 60 -7.29 -11.63 -2.84
C LEU A 60 -6.25 -12.67 -3.22
N VAL A 61 -5.14 -12.20 -3.78
CA VAL A 61 -4.02 -13.04 -4.21
C VAL A 61 -2.77 -12.52 -3.52
N ASP A 62 -2.08 -13.41 -2.80
CA ASP A 62 -0.72 -13.13 -2.33
C ASP A 62 0.26 -13.89 -3.21
N ALA A 63 1.38 -13.29 -3.53
CA ALA A 63 2.44 -13.92 -4.28
C ALA A 63 3.80 -13.54 -3.69
N LYS A 64 4.62 -14.55 -3.41
CA LYS A 64 6.04 -14.40 -3.13
C LYS A 64 6.80 -15.13 -4.21
N ILE A 65 7.65 -14.42 -4.90
CA ILE A 65 8.49 -14.99 -5.95
C ILE A 65 9.90 -14.47 -5.72
N GLN A 66 10.87 -15.38 -5.71
CA GLN A 66 12.28 -15.02 -5.66
C GLN A 66 13.04 -15.84 -6.69
N TYR A 67 13.86 -15.18 -7.45
CA TYR A 67 14.81 -15.80 -8.37
C TYR A 67 16.14 -15.04 -8.30
N LYS A 68 17.16 -15.71 -7.79
CA LYS A 68 18.44 -15.06 -7.49
C LYS A 68 18.20 -13.86 -6.57
N ARG A 69 18.59 -12.69 -7.00
CA ARG A 69 18.44 -11.43 -6.26
C ARG A 69 17.17 -10.65 -6.59
N PHE A 70 16.36 -11.13 -7.54
CA PHE A 70 15.07 -10.52 -7.85
C PHE A 70 13.98 -11.11 -6.97
N TYR A 71 13.10 -10.24 -6.48
CA TYR A 71 11.92 -10.67 -5.76
C TYR A 71 10.66 -9.89 -6.15
N LEU A 72 9.53 -10.54 -5.96
CA LEU A 72 8.20 -9.95 -5.97
C LEU A 72 7.49 -10.43 -4.70
N ASN A 73 7.01 -9.49 -3.91
CA ASN A 73 6.24 -9.76 -2.71
C ASN A 73 4.93 -8.98 -2.77
N SER A 74 3.83 -9.66 -2.90
CA SER A 74 2.48 -9.06 -2.89
C SER A 74 1.67 -9.69 -1.77
N HIS A 75 1.13 -8.87 -0.89
CA HIS A 75 0.33 -9.30 0.25
C HIS A 75 -1.04 -8.65 0.26
N SER A 76 -2.06 -9.46 0.45
CA SER A 76 -3.45 -9.02 0.46
C SER A 76 -3.87 -8.17 1.67
N GLY A 77 -2.99 -7.98 2.64
CA GLY A 77 -3.26 -7.21 3.86
C GLY A 77 -2.67 -5.81 3.89
N ASP A 78 -1.92 -5.41 2.86
CA ASP A 78 -1.27 -4.12 2.85
C ASP A 78 -2.02 -3.08 2.02
N PHE A 79 -2.54 -2.08 2.72
CA PHE A 79 -3.45 -1.10 2.14
C PHE A 79 -2.85 0.30 1.99
N PHE A 80 -1.58 0.52 2.41
CA PHE A 80 -1.07 1.89 2.50
C PHE A 80 0.21 2.17 1.72
N GLY A 81 0.49 1.29 0.75
CA GLY A 81 1.62 1.46 -0.16
C GLY A 81 2.92 0.85 0.35
N GLY A 82 3.85 0.75 -0.54
CA GLY A 82 5.16 0.14 -0.34
C GLY A 82 5.75 -0.38 -1.64
N SER A 83 6.85 -1.11 -1.54
CA SER A 83 7.50 -1.75 -2.67
C SER A 83 7.11 -3.22 -2.78
N ASP A 84 6.86 -3.67 -4.01
CA ASP A 84 6.48 -5.06 -4.32
C ASP A 84 7.55 -5.83 -5.01
N ILE A 85 8.34 -5.13 -5.78
CA ILE A 85 9.33 -5.68 -6.68
C ILE A 85 10.67 -5.08 -6.30
N GLY A 86 11.67 -5.94 -6.16
CA GLY A 86 13.01 -5.46 -5.83
C GLY A 86 14.11 -6.32 -6.40
N TYR A 87 15.30 -5.75 -6.34
CA TYR A 87 16.55 -6.39 -6.62
C TYR A 87 17.52 -6.14 -5.48
N GLN A 88 17.98 -7.21 -4.85
CA GLN A 88 18.89 -7.17 -3.71
C GLN A 88 20.31 -6.78 -4.15
N LEU A 89 20.76 -5.58 -3.76
CA LEU A 89 22.12 -5.10 -4.04
C LEU A 89 23.11 -5.60 -3.00
N ILE A 90 22.76 -5.46 -1.73
CA ILE A 90 23.58 -5.83 -0.58
C ILE A 90 22.72 -6.72 0.33
N ILE A 91 23.27 -7.86 0.70
CA ILE A 91 22.64 -8.82 1.61
C ILE A 91 23.66 -9.12 2.69
N GLU A 92 23.33 -8.81 3.93
CA GLU A 92 24.12 -9.11 5.12
C GLU A 92 23.21 -9.76 6.18
N ASP A 93 23.75 -10.34 7.22
CA ASP A 93 23.00 -11.15 8.19
C ASP A 93 21.83 -10.41 8.84
N ASP A 94 21.99 -9.12 9.15
CA ASP A 94 20.99 -8.32 9.86
C ASP A 94 20.53 -7.05 9.11
N TRP A 95 21.05 -6.81 7.90
CA TRP A 95 20.66 -5.66 7.07
C TRP A 95 20.91 -5.89 5.57
N GLY A 96 20.28 -5.08 4.74
CA GLY A 96 20.55 -5.06 3.32
C GLY A 96 20.06 -3.80 2.64
N VAL A 97 20.38 -3.73 1.35
CA VAL A 97 19.97 -2.62 0.46
C VAL A 97 19.46 -3.19 -0.84
N ASP A 98 18.29 -2.74 -1.25
CA ASP A 98 17.65 -3.16 -2.49
C ASP A 98 17.36 -1.96 -3.40
N VAL A 99 17.33 -2.21 -4.71
CA VAL A 99 16.61 -1.34 -5.65
C VAL A 99 15.17 -1.82 -5.70
N ILE A 100 14.23 -0.90 -5.55
CA ILE A 100 12.81 -1.23 -5.43
C ILE A 100 11.93 -0.46 -6.42
N TYR A 101 10.81 -1.05 -6.75
CA TYR A 101 9.69 -0.44 -7.44
C TYR A 101 8.44 -0.56 -6.57
N GLY A 102 7.71 0.53 -6.38
CA GLY A 102 6.54 0.55 -5.51
C GLY A 102 5.55 1.66 -5.81
N ASN A 103 4.47 1.66 -5.04
CA ASN A 103 3.38 2.62 -5.11
C ASN A 103 3.05 3.14 -3.70
N TYR A 104 2.84 4.44 -3.56
CA TYR A 104 2.63 5.09 -2.25
C TYR A 104 1.35 5.93 -2.22
N GLN A 105 0.59 5.96 -3.31
CA GLN A 105 -0.71 6.64 -3.39
C GLN A 105 -1.70 5.89 -4.30
N ILE A 106 -2.96 6.00 -3.95
CA ILE A 106 -4.06 5.41 -4.72
C ILE A 106 -4.52 6.42 -5.77
N PRO A 107 -4.65 6.01 -7.05
CA PRO A 107 -5.14 6.86 -8.11
C PRO A 107 -6.61 7.22 -7.93
N PHE A 108 -7.01 8.38 -8.45
CA PHE A 108 -8.41 8.79 -8.53
C PHE A 108 -8.64 9.77 -9.68
N SER A 109 -9.89 9.89 -10.09
CA SER A 109 -10.33 10.75 -11.17
C SER A 109 -11.57 11.58 -10.77
N ASN A 110 -12.19 12.23 -11.73
CA ASN A 110 -13.51 12.85 -11.56
C ASN A 110 -14.65 11.84 -11.34
N GLU A 111 -14.38 10.54 -11.40
CA GLU A 111 -15.28 9.44 -11.07
C GLU A 111 -14.96 8.81 -9.69
N GLY A 112 -14.05 9.44 -8.92
CA GLY A 112 -13.62 8.99 -7.61
C GLY A 112 -12.50 7.97 -7.64
N TYR A 113 -12.40 7.16 -6.60
CA TYR A 113 -11.48 6.05 -6.53
C TYR A 113 -12.01 4.86 -7.37
N PHE A 114 -11.12 4.14 -8.03
CA PHE A 114 -11.42 2.88 -8.75
C PHE A 114 -12.44 3.03 -9.90
N ASP A 115 -12.54 4.21 -10.55
CA ASP A 115 -13.43 4.48 -11.69
C ASP A 115 -14.85 3.90 -11.45
N SER A 116 -15.50 4.42 -10.44
CA SER A 116 -16.79 3.89 -9.95
C SER A 116 -17.97 4.08 -10.92
N GLU A 117 -17.74 4.54 -12.15
CA GLU A 117 -18.74 4.89 -13.18
C GLU A 117 -19.78 5.93 -12.70
N THR A 118 -19.53 6.59 -11.60
CA THR A 118 -20.43 7.60 -11.04
C THR A 118 -19.83 8.98 -11.25
N TYR A 119 -20.47 9.79 -12.07
CA TYR A 119 -20.08 11.18 -12.23
C TYR A 119 -20.22 11.97 -10.93
N ILE A 120 -19.15 12.64 -10.51
CA ILE A 120 -19.07 13.43 -9.29
C ILE A 120 -18.98 14.92 -9.66
N PRO A 121 -20.06 15.70 -9.50
CA PRO A 121 -20.09 17.11 -9.89
C PRO A 121 -19.00 17.95 -9.20
N GLU A 122 -18.64 17.63 -7.96
CA GLU A 122 -17.61 18.31 -7.17
C GLU A 122 -16.22 18.15 -7.76
N LEU A 123 -15.96 17.04 -8.49
CA LEU A 123 -14.69 16.71 -9.13
C LEU A 123 -14.67 17.02 -10.62
N GLU A 124 -15.76 17.59 -11.18
CA GLU A 124 -15.83 17.94 -12.60
C GLU A 124 -14.66 18.84 -13.04
N GLY A 125 -13.96 18.44 -14.12
CA GLY A 125 -12.79 19.13 -14.65
C GLY A 125 -11.52 18.98 -13.82
N LEU A 126 -11.50 18.06 -12.85
CA LEU A 126 -10.28 17.59 -12.23
C LEU A 126 -9.56 16.66 -13.21
N LYS A 127 -8.25 16.83 -13.35
CA LYS A 127 -7.41 15.89 -14.09
C LYS A 127 -7.31 14.57 -13.33
N GLU A 128 -7.19 13.49 -14.07
CA GLU A 128 -6.92 12.17 -13.49
C GLU A 128 -5.61 12.19 -12.70
N ARG A 129 -5.63 11.69 -11.47
CA ARG A 129 -4.46 11.41 -10.64
C ARG A 129 -4.08 9.95 -10.87
N LYS A 130 -3.15 9.73 -11.79
CA LYS A 130 -2.70 8.39 -12.16
C LYS A 130 -2.01 7.70 -11.00
N ARG A 131 -1.90 6.37 -11.13
CA ARG A 131 -1.15 5.57 -10.18
C ARG A 131 0.30 6.04 -10.10
N ASP A 132 0.79 6.25 -8.90
CA ASP A 132 2.20 6.44 -8.62
C ASP A 132 3.01 5.23 -9.08
N GLN A 133 4.13 5.48 -9.76
CA GLN A 133 5.10 4.48 -10.17
C GLN A 133 6.49 4.99 -9.83
N SER A 134 6.98 4.58 -8.68
CA SER A 134 8.21 5.08 -8.11
C SER A 134 9.30 4.00 -8.07
N ILE A 135 10.53 4.40 -8.38
CA ILE A 135 11.73 3.57 -8.24
C ILE A 135 12.67 4.22 -7.23
N GLY A 136 13.37 3.42 -6.46
CA GLY A 136 14.31 3.92 -5.49
C GLY A 136 15.10 2.83 -4.79
N PHE A 137 15.47 3.13 -3.54
CA PHE A 137 16.25 2.24 -2.71
C PHE A 137 15.49 1.96 -1.42
N SER A 138 15.60 0.72 -0.96
CA SER A 138 15.17 0.25 0.35
C SER A 138 16.39 -0.14 1.16
N TYR A 139 16.44 0.29 2.40
CA TYR A 139 17.35 -0.21 3.42
C TYR A 139 16.51 -0.92 4.47
N TYR A 140 16.82 -2.18 4.75
CA TYR A 140 16.20 -2.93 5.82
C TYR A 140 17.20 -3.35 6.88
N ARG A 141 16.72 -3.48 8.11
CA ARG A 141 17.54 -3.94 9.24
C ARG A 141 16.71 -4.68 10.28
N THR A 142 17.25 -5.81 10.73
CA THR A 142 16.72 -6.54 11.90
C THR A 142 17.35 -5.99 13.18
N ILE A 143 16.53 -5.57 14.15
CA ILE A 143 16.93 -5.01 15.43
C ILE A 143 16.20 -5.78 16.54
N GLY A 144 16.81 -6.83 17.05
CA GLY A 144 16.17 -7.73 17.99
C GLY A 144 14.96 -8.44 17.36
N GLU A 145 13.77 -8.22 17.90
CA GLU A 145 12.51 -8.80 17.36
C GLU A 145 11.79 -7.89 16.35
N TYR A 146 12.41 -6.76 15.98
CA TYR A 146 11.85 -5.82 15.03
C TYR A 146 12.59 -5.87 13.70
N GLN A 147 11.84 -5.76 12.64
CA GLN A 147 12.36 -5.46 11.31
C GLN A 147 12.03 -4.01 10.97
N ALA A 148 13.03 -3.23 10.64
CA ALA A 148 12.90 -1.84 10.24
C ALA A 148 13.23 -1.69 8.77
N VAL A 149 12.44 -0.89 8.05
CA VAL A 149 12.62 -0.58 6.63
C VAL A 149 12.61 0.93 6.45
N ALA A 150 13.49 1.43 5.57
CA ALA A 150 13.50 2.82 5.13
C ALA A 150 13.65 2.85 3.62
N GLU A 151 12.70 3.43 2.92
CA GLU A 151 12.67 3.52 1.46
C GLU A 151 12.70 4.96 0.99
N LEU A 152 13.54 5.26 0.01
CA LEU A 152 13.55 6.54 -0.69
C LEU A 152 13.30 6.29 -2.17
N VAL A 153 12.18 6.76 -2.65
CA VAL A 153 11.73 6.54 -4.03
C VAL A 153 11.41 7.86 -4.74
N TYR A 154 11.52 7.84 -6.06
CA TYR A 154 11.22 8.96 -6.93
C TYR A 154 10.29 8.52 -8.06
N ASP A 155 9.35 9.38 -8.42
CA ASP A 155 8.44 9.20 -9.55
C ASP A 155 9.21 9.04 -10.87
N THR A 156 9.00 7.94 -11.57
CA THR A 156 9.72 7.59 -12.80
C THR A 156 9.00 7.98 -14.07
N LEU A 157 7.70 8.20 -14.02
CA LEU A 157 6.90 8.59 -15.17
C LEU A 157 6.84 10.12 -15.36
N GLY A 158 7.20 10.87 -14.33
CA GLY A 158 7.21 12.33 -14.36
C GLY A 158 5.82 12.96 -14.21
N ASP A 159 4.84 12.20 -13.74
CA ASP A 159 3.51 12.72 -13.48
C ASP A 159 3.52 13.70 -12.30
N SER A 160 4.16 13.34 -11.19
CA SER A 160 4.33 14.20 -10.00
C SER A 160 5.68 14.90 -9.95
N ASN A 161 6.73 14.32 -10.53
CA ASN A 161 8.14 14.72 -10.35
C ASN A 161 8.52 14.84 -8.87
N GLY A 162 7.95 14.00 -8.04
CA GLY A 162 8.12 14.00 -6.59
C GLY A 162 8.86 12.79 -6.07
N TRP A 163 9.10 12.78 -4.76
CA TRP A 163 9.72 11.68 -4.04
C TRP A 163 9.00 11.39 -2.73
N VAL A 164 9.15 10.16 -2.27
CA VAL A 164 8.58 9.67 -1.00
C VAL A 164 9.70 9.05 -0.18
N LEU A 165 9.68 9.33 1.12
CA LEU A 165 10.47 8.62 2.11
C LEU A 165 9.50 7.83 2.99
N HIS A 166 9.59 6.52 2.91
CA HIS A 166 8.76 5.59 3.66
C HIS A 166 9.57 4.94 4.78
N PHE A 167 8.98 4.84 5.95
CA PHE A 167 9.54 4.13 7.10
C PHE A 167 8.52 3.14 7.65
N GLU A 168 8.98 1.95 7.95
CA GLU A 168 8.17 0.93 8.58
C GLU A 168 8.98 0.17 9.64
N ALA A 169 8.31 -0.23 10.70
CA ALA A 169 8.82 -1.16 11.69
C ALA A 169 7.77 -2.25 11.94
N THR A 170 8.17 -3.48 11.73
CA THR A 170 7.34 -4.68 11.89
C THR A 170 7.81 -5.52 13.06
N ARG A 171 6.87 -6.09 13.78
CA ARG A 171 7.14 -7.11 14.79
C ARG A 171 6.18 -8.28 14.60
N ASN A 172 6.75 -9.49 14.61
CA ASN A 172 5.99 -10.73 14.62
C ASN A 172 5.82 -11.25 16.04
N PHE A 173 4.64 -11.80 16.34
CA PHE A 173 4.31 -12.48 17.60
C PHE A 173 3.71 -13.85 17.29
N GLU A 174 4.37 -14.89 17.74
CA GLU A 174 3.81 -16.24 17.73
C GLU A 174 2.98 -16.47 18.98
N LEU A 175 1.66 -16.49 18.85
CA LEU A 175 0.72 -16.70 19.94
C LEU A 175 0.02 -18.06 19.78
N ARG A 176 0.63 -19.13 20.26
CA ARG A 176 0.20 -20.51 20.02
C ARG A 176 0.24 -20.84 18.52
N ASN A 177 -0.94 -21.02 17.91
CA ASN A 177 -1.08 -21.28 16.48
C ASN A 177 -1.37 -20.01 15.66
N TRP A 178 -1.36 -18.83 16.29
CA TRP A 178 -1.54 -17.56 15.60
C TRP A 178 -0.18 -16.94 15.29
N ASP A 179 -0.01 -16.56 14.05
CA ASP A 179 1.08 -15.72 13.59
C ASP A 179 0.53 -14.30 13.45
N VAL A 180 0.97 -13.39 14.33
CA VAL A 180 0.44 -12.03 14.46
C VAL A 180 1.52 -11.02 14.10
N TRP A 181 1.23 -10.18 13.14
CA TRP A 181 2.10 -9.12 12.66
C TRP A 181 1.57 -7.76 13.08
N LEU A 182 2.46 -6.93 13.62
CA LEU A 182 2.15 -5.56 13.98
C LEU A 182 3.13 -4.62 13.28
N ASN A 183 2.57 -3.71 12.47
CA ASN A 183 3.33 -2.74 11.70
C ASN A 183 3.01 -1.32 12.16
N PHE A 184 4.06 -0.48 12.20
CA PHE A 184 3.96 0.95 12.36
C PHE A 184 4.79 1.62 11.30
N GLY A 185 4.26 2.64 10.64
CA GLY A 185 5.02 3.34 9.62
C GLY A 185 4.62 4.80 9.46
N ALA A 186 5.43 5.46 8.65
CA ALA A 186 5.23 6.85 8.28
C ALA A 186 5.73 7.08 6.85
N ASN A 187 4.99 7.89 6.10
CA ASN A 187 5.40 8.40 4.80
C ASN A 187 5.65 9.89 4.89
N TYR A 188 6.78 10.35 4.40
CA TYR A 188 7.05 11.74 4.14
C TYR A 188 7.03 11.98 2.63
N TYR A 189 6.12 12.82 2.18
CA TYR A 189 5.93 13.15 0.78
C TYR A 189 6.55 14.52 0.45
N SER A 190 7.31 14.58 -0.63
CA SER A 190 7.76 15.87 -1.18
C SER A 190 6.56 16.72 -1.61
N ALA A 191 6.76 18.04 -1.66
CA ALA A 191 5.70 18.97 -2.08
C ALA A 191 5.12 18.61 -3.46
N ASN A 192 5.98 18.38 -4.45
CA ASN A 192 5.54 18.01 -5.79
C ASN A 192 4.70 16.73 -5.81
N PHE A 193 5.13 15.70 -5.05
CA PHE A 193 4.42 14.43 -5.00
C PHE A 193 3.00 14.60 -4.47
N ILE A 194 2.87 15.21 -3.28
CA ILE A 194 1.56 15.30 -2.63
C ILE A 194 0.66 16.36 -3.27
N ASP A 195 1.26 17.40 -3.88
CA ASP A 195 0.52 18.42 -4.62
C ASP A 195 -0.11 17.85 -5.88
N TYR A 196 0.58 16.95 -6.59
CA TYR A 196 0.02 16.23 -7.72
C TYR A 196 -1.28 15.51 -7.33
N PHE A 197 -1.35 14.86 -6.15
CA PHE A 197 -2.55 14.13 -5.74
C PHE A 197 -3.63 15.04 -5.16
N TYR A 198 -3.29 16.00 -4.31
CA TYR A 198 -4.25 16.76 -3.50
C TYR A 198 -4.21 18.26 -3.73
N GLY A 199 -3.36 18.75 -4.62
CA GLY A 199 -3.38 20.13 -5.10
C GLY A 199 -4.52 20.38 -6.09
N VAL A 200 -4.78 21.66 -6.38
CA VAL A 200 -5.71 22.12 -7.39
C VAL A 200 -5.03 23.18 -8.24
N ASP A 201 -4.73 22.84 -9.47
CA ASP A 201 -4.12 23.74 -10.44
C ASP A 201 -5.06 24.89 -10.82
N ALA A 202 -4.50 25.95 -11.42
CA ALA A 202 -5.28 27.12 -11.86
C ALA A 202 -6.33 26.76 -12.93
N ASP A 203 -6.05 25.81 -13.81
CA ASP A 203 -6.97 25.33 -14.85
C ASP A 203 -8.03 24.34 -14.32
N GLU A 204 -7.79 23.77 -13.14
CA GLU A 204 -8.75 22.92 -12.41
C GLU A 204 -9.64 23.74 -11.45
N ALA A 205 -9.23 24.98 -11.15
CA ALA A 205 -9.89 25.80 -10.15
C ALA A 205 -11.31 26.23 -10.58
N ARG A 206 -12.24 26.20 -9.61
CA ARG A 206 -13.64 26.62 -9.76
C ARG A 206 -14.07 27.40 -8.51
N SER A 207 -15.20 28.06 -8.55
CA SER A 207 -15.73 28.82 -7.38
C SER A 207 -15.94 27.94 -6.15
N SER A 208 -16.30 26.67 -6.32
CA SER A 208 -16.48 25.67 -5.25
C SER A 208 -15.18 24.93 -4.89
N ARG A 209 -14.15 25.02 -5.74
CA ARG A 209 -12.88 24.35 -5.60
C ARG A 209 -11.76 25.34 -5.98
N PRO A 210 -11.34 26.23 -5.06
CA PRO A 210 -10.28 27.20 -5.34
C PRO A 210 -8.94 26.53 -5.55
N MET A 211 -8.04 27.23 -6.26
CA MET A 211 -6.65 26.82 -6.42
C MET A 211 -6.04 26.54 -5.03
N TYR A 212 -5.29 25.47 -4.92
CA TYR A 212 -4.64 25.06 -3.70
C TYR A 212 -3.30 24.38 -3.99
N GLU A 213 -2.24 24.88 -3.41
CA GLU A 213 -0.90 24.32 -3.50
C GLU A 213 -0.54 23.63 -2.18
N MET A 214 -0.16 22.36 -2.28
CA MET A 214 0.28 21.58 -1.12
C MET A 214 1.78 21.70 -0.91
N GLY A 215 2.16 21.97 0.35
CA GLY A 215 3.54 21.75 0.77
C GLY A 215 3.80 20.28 1.13
N HIS A 216 4.99 20.01 1.67
CA HIS A 216 5.35 18.69 2.19
C HIS A 216 4.29 18.13 3.14
N ALA A 217 4.13 16.81 3.12
CA ALA A 217 3.13 16.13 3.94
C ALA A 217 3.72 14.89 4.64
N VAL A 218 3.17 14.56 5.81
CA VAL A 218 3.50 13.34 6.54
C VAL A 218 2.22 12.57 6.80
N SER A 219 2.18 11.30 6.47
CA SER A 219 1.18 10.36 6.98
C SER A 219 1.81 9.37 7.95
N VAL A 220 1.00 8.85 8.86
CA VAL A 220 1.40 7.75 9.74
C VAL A 220 0.36 6.66 9.67
N PHE A 221 0.80 5.42 9.78
CA PHE A 221 -0.09 4.28 9.75
C PHE A 221 0.27 3.24 10.80
N THR A 222 -0.68 2.40 11.11
CA THR A 222 -0.49 1.18 11.88
C THR A 222 -1.37 0.09 11.32
N GLN A 223 -0.88 -1.13 11.37
CA GLN A 223 -1.57 -2.30 10.87
C GLN A 223 -1.34 -3.47 11.81
N VAL A 224 -2.36 -4.28 12.00
CA VAL A 224 -2.27 -5.58 12.64
C VAL A 224 -2.86 -6.63 11.70
N GLN A 225 -2.16 -7.74 11.56
CA GLN A 225 -2.62 -8.90 10.81
C GLN A 225 -2.40 -10.15 11.64
N ALA A 226 -3.33 -11.08 11.56
CA ALA A 226 -3.24 -12.38 12.24
C ALA A 226 -3.58 -13.49 11.27
N ASN A 227 -2.76 -14.53 11.24
CA ASN A 227 -2.93 -15.73 10.44
C ASN A 227 -3.11 -16.95 11.36
N TYR A 228 -4.00 -17.84 11.00
CA TYR A 228 -4.26 -19.08 11.74
C TYR A 228 -4.38 -20.26 10.77
N PRO A 229 -3.52 -21.28 10.84
CA PRO A 229 -3.63 -22.46 10.00
C PRO A 229 -4.84 -23.30 10.42
N ILE A 230 -5.84 -23.38 9.56
CA ILE A 230 -7.06 -24.18 9.78
C ILE A 230 -6.95 -25.60 9.23
N ALA A 231 -6.08 -25.80 8.25
CA ALA A 231 -5.70 -27.10 7.68
C ALA A 231 -4.30 -26.96 7.05
N GLU A 232 -3.76 -28.04 6.47
CA GLU A 232 -2.40 -28.09 5.91
C GLU A 232 -2.10 -26.93 4.96
N ASP A 233 -2.99 -26.65 4.00
CA ASP A 233 -2.81 -25.57 3.01
C ASP A 233 -3.81 -24.43 3.17
N TRP A 234 -4.62 -24.44 4.24
CA TRP A 234 -5.66 -23.45 4.46
C TRP A 234 -5.36 -22.56 5.65
N VAL A 235 -5.35 -21.26 5.41
CA VAL A 235 -5.06 -20.24 6.41
C VAL A 235 -6.25 -19.28 6.53
N PHE A 236 -6.77 -19.12 7.74
CA PHE A 236 -7.61 -17.99 8.09
C PHE A 236 -6.72 -16.77 8.30
N SER A 237 -7.07 -15.65 7.68
CA SER A 237 -6.36 -14.38 7.85
C SER A 237 -7.35 -13.28 8.18
N ALA A 238 -6.99 -12.44 9.12
CA ALA A 238 -7.75 -11.24 9.48
C ALA A 238 -6.80 -10.10 9.82
N GLY A 239 -7.23 -8.87 9.58
CA GLY A 239 -6.40 -7.71 9.89
C GLY A 239 -7.20 -6.42 9.94
N ALA A 240 -6.54 -5.40 10.49
CA ALA A 240 -7.04 -4.05 10.51
C ALA A 240 -5.89 -3.07 10.36
N SER A 241 -6.12 -2.00 9.63
CA SER A 241 -5.15 -0.94 9.40
C SER A 241 -5.80 0.44 9.46
N VAL A 242 -5.03 1.41 9.92
CA VAL A 242 -5.45 2.83 9.98
C VAL A 242 -4.31 3.69 9.48
N LEU A 243 -4.63 4.64 8.61
CA LEU A 243 -3.73 5.68 8.16
C LEU A 243 -4.31 7.06 8.51
N VAL A 244 -3.44 7.94 8.99
CA VAL A 244 -3.75 9.34 9.25
C VAL A 244 -2.86 10.21 8.38
N GLY A 245 -3.46 10.85 7.39
CA GLY A 245 -2.78 11.80 6.51
C GLY A 245 -2.40 13.11 7.21
N ALA A 246 -1.61 13.93 6.55
CA ALA A 246 -1.15 15.20 7.07
C ALA A 246 -2.27 16.20 7.34
N SER A 247 -2.03 17.14 8.24
CA SER A 247 -3.01 18.18 8.57
C SER A 247 -3.29 19.14 7.40
N ASN A 248 -2.31 19.39 6.53
CA ASN A 248 -2.45 20.21 5.33
C ASN A 248 -3.30 19.51 4.25
N THR A 249 -3.29 18.17 4.15
CA THR A 249 -4.18 17.43 3.25
C THR A 249 -5.65 17.77 3.51
N ARG A 250 -6.04 17.91 4.78
CA ARG A 250 -7.41 18.32 5.16
C ARG A 250 -7.80 19.72 4.66
N LYS A 251 -6.82 20.59 4.35
CA LYS A 251 -7.08 21.94 3.82
C LYS A 251 -7.31 21.93 2.31
N SER A 252 -6.98 20.83 1.64
CA SER A 252 -7.26 20.69 0.21
C SER A 252 -8.76 20.79 -0.04
N PRO A 253 -9.16 21.57 -1.07
CA PRO A 253 -10.57 21.63 -1.47
C PRO A 253 -11.09 20.32 -2.06
N LEU A 254 -10.24 19.33 -2.30
CA LEU A 254 -10.61 17.99 -2.79
C LEU A 254 -11.03 17.03 -1.67
N ILE A 255 -10.65 17.28 -0.42
CA ILE A 255 -10.71 16.30 0.67
C ILE A 255 -11.65 16.75 1.79
N ASN A 256 -12.52 15.86 2.25
CA ASN A 256 -13.32 16.01 3.45
C ASN A 256 -12.67 15.37 4.66
N SER A 257 -12.08 14.17 4.49
CA SER A 257 -11.40 13.43 5.55
C SER A 257 -10.04 12.91 5.08
N ARG A 258 -9.03 13.00 5.94
CA ARG A 258 -7.67 12.54 5.69
C ARG A 258 -7.37 11.16 6.27
N HIS A 259 -8.36 10.49 6.80
CA HIS A 259 -8.24 9.19 7.43
C HIS A 259 -8.55 8.10 6.44
N ALA A 260 -7.74 7.05 6.46
CA ALA A 260 -8.06 5.80 5.79
C ALA A 260 -8.06 4.66 6.81
N ARG A 261 -8.87 3.65 6.58
CA ARG A 261 -8.89 2.43 7.37
C ARG A 261 -9.20 1.24 6.48
N ALA A 262 -8.70 0.09 6.85
CA ALA A 262 -9.12 -1.16 6.25
C ALA A 262 -9.33 -2.20 7.36
N VAL A 263 -10.32 -3.05 7.19
CA VAL A 263 -10.54 -4.25 8.00
C VAL A 263 -10.82 -5.38 7.03
N PHE A 264 -10.20 -6.51 7.24
CA PHE A 264 -10.44 -7.67 6.41
C PHE A 264 -10.45 -8.96 7.22
N ALA A 265 -11.20 -9.94 6.74
CA ALA A 265 -11.17 -11.30 7.26
C ALA A 265 -11.54 -12.29 6.15
N GLY A 266 -10.84 -13.39 6.10
CA GLY A 266 -11.10 -14.40 5.06
C GLY A 266 -10.29 -15.66 5.24
N VAL A 267 -10.39 -16.52 4.24
CA VAL A 267 -9.66 -17.78 4.18
C VAL A 267 -8.94 -17.86 2.85
N LYS A 268 -7.67 -18.26 2.88
CA LYS A 268 -6.85 -18.46 1.69
C LYS A 268 -6.27 -19.86 1.65
N TYR A 269 -6.14 -20.36 0.43
CA TYR A 269 -5.39 -21.57 0.11
C TYR A 269 -3.96 -21.17 -0.29
N VAL A 270 -2.98 -21.87 0.21
CA VAL A 270 -1.54 -21.66 -0.07
C VAL A 270 -1.06 -22.81 -0.94
N PHE A 271 -0.47 -22.47 -2.10
CA PHE A 271 0.06 -23.45 -3.07
C PHE A 271 1.53 -23.70 -2.84
#